data_8d73fabc1594924ec1d600b6c8c0e65d
#
_entry.id   8d73fabc1594924ec1d600b6c8c0e65d
#
_cell.length_a   1.000
_cell.length_b   1.000
_cell.length_c   1.000
_cell.angle_alpha   90.00
_cell.angle_beta   90.00
_cell.angle_gamma   90.00
#
_symmetry.space_group_name_H-M   'P 1'
#
loop_
_entity.id
_entity.type
_entity.pdbx_description
1 polymer ?
#
loop_
_entity_poly.entity_id
_entity_poly.type
_entity_poly.pdbx_seq_one_letter_code
_entity_poly.pdbx_strand_id
1 'polypeptide(L)'
;TAPTGETLRLLSFPDMSEWYLDKLFNIAKRILSFAKRLIGKVVDMPLPSEAVFNSIADVKQKMVRVRTILEDPEKTTVRLVVNPEKMVISETMRAYSYLCLYNKTVECLICNRLYPDNVDGDYFKNKLDEQRQYVDMIHHAFDPMKIFFSYQMPTEMLGPEKLDHLADMIYGDTDPTTIYAQESPMRF
;
A
#
# COMPACT_ATOMS: atom_id res chain seq x y z
N THR A 1 -3.12 11.19 8.88
CA THR A 1 -3.41 10.07 7.97
C THR A 1 -3.20 10.53 6.55
N ALA A 2 -2.28 9.87 5.83
CA ALA A 2 -2.12 10.14 4.41
C ALA A 2 -3.46 9.86 3.70
N PRO A 3 -3.87 10.69 2.75
CA PRO A 3 -5.07 10.41 1.96
C PRO A 3 -4.87 9.09 1.22
N THR A 4 -5.64 8.09 1.59
CA THR A 4 -5.50 6.72 1.09
C THR A 4 -5.44 6.64 -0.43
N GLY A 5 -6.24 7.46 -1.13
CA GLY A 5 -6.25 7.53 -2.59
C GLY A 5 -4.92 7.93 -3.22
N GLU A 6 -4.23 8.91 -2.69
CA GLU A 6 -2.94 9.38 -3.22
C GLU A 6 -1.82 8.38 -2.91
N THR A 7 -1.82 7.79 -1.71
CA THR A 7 -0.85 6.76 -1.34
C THR A 7 -0.96 5.53 -2.23
N LEU A 8 -2.20 5.07 -2.51
CA LEU A 8 -2.46 3.95 -3.40
C LEU A 8 -2.03 4.25 -4.84
N ARG A 9 -2.23 5.49 -5.31
CA ARG A 9 -1.72 5.93 -6.62
C ARG A 9 -0.19 5.89 -6.69
N LEU A 10 0.50 6.28 -5.62
CA LEU A 10 1.96 6.18 -5.57
C LEU A 10 2.44 4.73 -5.61
N LEU A 11 1.74 3.81 -4.94
CA LEU A 11 2.07 2.38 -4.99
C LEU A 11 1.83 1.74 -6.37
N SER A 12 0.87 2.27 -7.14
CA SER A 12 0.59 1.82 -8.51
C SER A 12 1.47 2.50 -9.57
N PHE A 13 2.20 3.55 -9.19
CA PHE A 13 2.99 4.34 -10.13
C PHE A 13 4.05 3.53 -10.89
N PRO A 14 4.78 2.57 -10.29
CA PRO A 14 5.73 1.74 -11.03
C PRO A 14 5.08 0.95 -12.16
N ASP A 15 3.88 0.40 -11.92
CA ASP A 15 3.14 -0.42 -12.90
C ASP A 15 2.66 0.41 -14.09
N MET A 16 2.10 1.59 -13.81
CA MET A 16 1.62 2.50 -14.84
C MET A 16 2.76 3.14 -15.64
N SER A 17 3.85 3.50 -14.95
CA SER A 17 4.98 4.18 -15.57
C SER A 17 5.79 3.29 -16.51
N GLU A 18 5.89 1.99 -16.24
CA GLU A 18 6.60 1.04 -17.10
C GLU A 18 6.00 1.02 -18.51
N TRP A 19 4.68 0.80 -18.63
CA TRP A 19 4.00 0.80 -19.92
C TRP A 19 4.12 2.13 -20.67
N TYR A 20 4.03 3.25 -19.93
CA TYR A 20 4.11 4.59 -20.51
C TYR A 20 5.52 4.90 -21.02
N LEU A 21 6.55 4.57 -20.23
CA LEU A 21 7.94 4.74 -20.61
C LEU A 21 8.33 3.87 -21.80
N ASP A 22 7.85 2.62 -21.86
CA ASP A 22 8.09 1.74 -23.02
C ASP A 22 7.50 2.30 -24.30
N LYS A 23 6.29 2.79 -24.26
CA LYS A 23 5.62 3.39 -25.40
C LYS A 23 6.33 4.64 -25.88
N LEU A 24 6.68 5.54 -24.94
CA LEU A 24 7.41 6.77 -25.25
C LEU A 24 8.82 6.47 -25.79
N PHE A 25 9.53 5.53 -25.20
CA PHE A 25 10.88 5.16 -25.61
C PHE A 25 10.92 4.55 -27.01
N ASN A 26 9.96 3.69 -27.33
CA ASN A 26 9.84 3.10 -28.67
C ASN A 26 9.46 4.14 -29.74
N ILE A 27 8.58 5.07 -29.42
CA ILE A 27 8.21 6.18 -30.31
C ILE A 27 9.42 7.10 -30.51
N ALA A 28 10.11 7.48 -29.44
CA ALA A 28 11.28 8.34 -29.50
C ALA A 28 12.42 7.72 -30.31
N LYS A 29 12.69 6.42 -30.14
CA LYS A 29 13.68 5.70 -30.98
C LYS A 29 13.30 5.67 -32.45
N ARG A 30 12.04 5.47 -32.81
CA ARG A 30 11.54 5.49 -34.17
C ARG A 30 11.71 6.88 -34.80
N ILE A 31 11.32 7.92 -34.09
CA ILE A 31 11.48 9.31 -34.54
C ILE A 31 12.97 9.64 -34.77
N LEU A 32 13.83 9.26 -33.80
CA LEU A 32 15.25 9.51 -33.91
C LEU A 32 15.91 8.77 -35.08
N SER A 33 15.53 7.50 -35.30
CA SER A 33 16.05 6.73 -36.45
C SER A 33 15.58 7.28 -37.80
N PHE A 34 14.34 7.78 -37.85
CA PHE A 34 13.78 8.42 -39.03
C PHE A 34 14.41 9.80 -39.28
N ALA A 35 14.60 10.58 -38.22
CA ALA A 35 15.27 11.88 -38.27
C ALA A 35 16.72 11.74 -38.73
N LYS A 36 17.50 10.80 -38.20
CA LYS A 36 18.87 10.53 -38.64
C LYS A 36 18.95 10.15 -40.15
N ARG A 37 17.89 9.58 -40.70
CA ARG A 37 17.82 9.18 -42.11
C ARG A 37 17.44 10.32 -43.04
N LEU A 38 16.64 11.29 -42.58
CA LEU A 38 16.12 12.41 -43.37
C LEU A 38 16.92 13.72 -43.23
N ILE A 39 17.53 13.95 -42.05
CA ILE A 39 18.14 15.23 -41.67
C ILE A 39 19.65 15.21 -41.90
N GLY A 40 20.06 14.76 -43.08
CA GLY A 40 21.46 14.90 -43.47
C GLY A 40 21.92 16.35 -43.71
N LYS A 41 21.05 17.38 -43.72
CA LYS A 41 21.49 18.74 -44.12
C LYS A 41 20.70 19.98 -43.69
N VAL A 42 19.52 19.95 -43.09
CA VAL A 42 18.71 21.21 -43.14
C VAL A 42 17.96 21.64 -41.88
N VAL A 43 17.94 20.94 -40.75
CA VAL A 43 17.16 21.47 -39.59
C VAL A 43 17.96 21.37 -38.29
N ASP A 44 18.21 22.55 -37.72
CA ASP A 44 18.75 22.75 -36.36
C ASP A 44 17.64 22.51 -35.32
N MET A 45 17.13 21.28 -35.30
CA MET A 45 16.13 20.87 -34.31
C MET A 45 16.86 20.22 -33.13
N PRO A 46 16.67 20.72 -31.89
CA PRO A 46 17.30 20.15 -30.70
C PRO A 46 16.79 18.73 -30.49
N LEU A 47 17.51 17.76 -31.00
CA LEU A 47 17.25 16.34 -30.75
C LEU A 47 17.73 16.01 -29.35
N PRO A 48 16.95 15.21 -28.58
CA PRO A 48 17.40 14.74 -27.28
C PRO A 48 18.76 14.05 -27.38
N SER A 49 19.70 14.45 -26.55
CA SER A 49 21.03 13.86 -26.52
C SER A 49 20.98 12.38 -26.08
N GLU A 50 21.99 11.62 -26.46
CA GLU A 50 22.16 10.24 -26.00
C GLU A 50 22.12 10.14 -24.46
N ALA A 51 22.60 11.16 -23.76
CA ALA A 51 22.55 11.25 -22.30
C ALA A 51 21.10 11.25 -21.76
N VAL A 52 20.16 11.91 -22.44
CA VAL A 52 18.74 11.90 -22.05
C VAL A 52 18.14 10.51 -22.20
N PHE A 53 18.45 9.81 -23.30
CA PHE A 53 17.96 8.43 -23.49
C PHE A 53 18.52 7.47 -22.44
N ASN A 54 19.79 7.61 -22.09
CA ASN A 54 20.41 6.80 -21.04
C ASN A 54 19.79 7.10 -19.67
N SER A 55 19.49 8.37 -19.37
CA SER A 55 18.81 8.75 -18.13
C SER A 55 17.39 8.17 -18.04
N ILE A 56 16.63 8.17 -19.13
CA ILE A 56 15.29 7.55 -19.18
C ILE A 56 15.39 6.02 -18.99
N ALA A 57 16.39 5.38 -19.61
CA ALA A 57 16.61 3.95 -19.44
C ALA A 57 16.97 3.59 -18.00
N ASP A 58 17.79 4.39 -17.32
CA ASP A 58 18.16 4.23 -15.91
C ASP A 58 16.93 4.39 -15.00
N VAL A 59 16.10 5.41 -15.23
CA VAL A 59 14.84 5.60 -14.49
C VAL A 59 13.92 4.40 -14.67
N LYS A 60 13.77 3.92 -15.92
CA LYS A 60 12.97 2.71 -16.19
C LYS A 60 13.48 1.51 -15.39
N GLN A 61 14.78 1.25 -15.40
CA GLN A 61 15.37 0.12 -14.67
C GLN A 61 15.13 0.23 -13.16
N LYS A 62 15.23 1.45 -12.60
CA LYS A 62 14.90 1.70 -11.20
C LYS A 62 13.42 1.43 -10.89
N MET A 63 12.50 1.84 -11.78
CA MET A 63 11.07 1.58 -11.61
C MET A 63 10.74 0.09 -11.64
N VAL A 64 11.31 -0.67 -12.59
CA VAL A 64 11.16 -2.13 -12.63
C VAL A 64 11.67 -2.77 -11.34
N ARG A 65 12.82 -2.32 -10.82
CA ARG A 65 13.36 -2.83 -9.55
C ARG A 65 12.42 -2.54 -8.36
N VAL A 66 11.87 -1.32 -8.28
CA VAL A 66 10.91 -0.96 -7.23
C VAL A 66 9.66 -1.84 -7.32
N ARG A 67 9.12 -2.03 -8.52
CA ARG A 67 7.99 -2.92 -8.76
C ARG A 67 8.28 -4.34 -8.26
N THR A 68 9.40 -4.93 -8.69
CA THR A 68 9.79 -6.29 -8.28
C THR A 68 9.88 -6.43 -6.76
N ILE A 69 10.40 -5.41 -6.04
CA ILE A 69 10.47 -5.42 -4.58
C ILE A 69 9.07 -5.34 -3.96
N LEU A 70 8.20 -4.48 -4.48
CA LEU A 70 6.86 -4.28 -3.95
C LEU A 70 5.89 -5.45 -4.23
N GLU A 71 6.16 -6.25 -5.26
CA GLU A 71 5.35 -7.43 -5.62
C GLU A 71 5.87 -8.74 -5.02
N ASP A 72 7.07 -8.74 -4.50
CA ASP A 72 7.70 -9.92 -3.90
C ASP A 72 7.20 -10.08 -2.45
N PRO A 73 6.37 -11.11 -2.15
CA PRO A 73 5.81 -11.30 -0.81
C PRO A 73 6.85 -11.65 0.25
N GLU A 74 8.03 -12.11 -0.16
CA GLU A 74 9.15 -12.36 0.77
C GLU A 74 9.88 -11.08 1.19
N LYS A 75 9.72 -9.99 0.40
CA LYS A 75 10.38 -8.70 0.66
C LYS A 75 9.45 -7.61 1.14
N THR A 76 8.20 -7.67 0.71
CA THR A 76 7.22 -6.61 0.99
C THR A 76 5.85 -7.20 1.26
N THR A 77 5.32 -6.90 2.43
CA THR A 77 3.94 -7.17 2.80
C THR A 77 3.26 -5.89 3.29
N VAL A 78 1.94 -5.87 3.23
CA VAL A 78 1.13 -4.75 3.71
C VAL A 78 0.31 -5.20 4.90
N ARG A 79 0.35 -4.42 5.97
CA ARG A 79 -0.54 -4.54 7.12
C ARG A 79 -1.52 -3.38 7.10
N LEU A 80 -2.80 -3.68 6.99
CA LEU A 80 -3.83 -2.66 7.02
C LEU A 80 -4.18 -2.32 8.47
N VAL A 81 -4.42 -1.04 8.73
CA VAL A 81 -4.89 -0.58 10.03
C VAL A 81 -6.26 0.06 9.85
N VAL A 82 -7.23 -0.40 10.62
CA VAL A 82 -8.62 0.05 10.58
C VAL A 82 -9.09 0.44 11.98
N ASN A 83 -9.79 1.56 12.11
CA ASN A 83 -10.56 1.84 13.32
C ASN A 83 -11.97 1.28 13.16
N PRO A 84 -12.65 0.89 14.26
CA PRO A 84 -14.01 0.36 14.20
C PRO A 84 -15.04 1.49 13.96
N GLU A 85 -15.03 2.04 12.77
CA GLU A 85 -15.87 3.13 12.31
C GLU A 85 -16.34 2.85 10.87
N LYS A 86 -17.62 3.04 10.60
CA LYS A 86 -18.25 2.68 9.32
C LYS A 86 -17.51 3.22 8.08
N MET A 87 -17.13 4.49 8.10
CA MET A 87 -16.42 5.11 6.96
C MET A 87 -15.01 4.54 6.81
N VAL A 88 -14.29 4.34 7.92
CA VAL A 88 -12.94 3.80 7.93
C VAL A 88 -12.92 2.37 7.41
N ILE A 89 -13.90 1.54 7.81
CA ILE A 89 -14.07 0.18 7.31
C ILE A 89 -14.26 0.19 5.78
N SER A 90 -15.17 1.04 5.28
CA SER A 90 -15.43 1.14 3.84
C SER A 90 -14.20 1.58 3.05
N GLU A 91 -13.42 2.54 3.56
CA GLU A 91 -12.17 2.98 2.94
C GLU A 91 -11.09 1.89 3.00
N THR A 92 -11.03 1.13 4.10
CA THR A 92 -10.08 0.01 4.23
C THR A 92 -10.42 -1.12 3.25
N MET A 93 -11.70 -1.44 3.04
CA MET A 93 -12.14 -2.40 2.02
C MET A 93 -11.74 -1.94 0.62
N ARG A 94 -11.92 -0.66 0.32
CA ARG A 94 -11.50 -0.08 -0.95
C ARG A 94 -9.99 -0.16 -1.12
N ALA A 95 -9.22 0.21 -0.09
CA ALA A 95 -7.77 0.11 -0.10
C ALA A 95 -7.29 -1.32 -0.31
N TYR A 96 -7.90 -2.28 0.37
CA TYR A 96 -7.62 -3.71 0.19
C TYR A 96 -7.85 -4.15 -1.26
N SER A 97 -8.99 -3.77 -1.84
CA SER A 97 -9.31 -4.10 -3.23
C SER A 97 -8.27 -3.54 -4.21
N TYR A 98 -7.83 -2.30 -4.02
CA TYR A 98 -6.78 -1.71 -4.85
C TYR A 98 -5.43 -2.41 -4.68
N LEU A 99 -5.04 -2.74 -3.44
CA LEU A 99 -3.79 -3.45 -3.19
C LEU A 99 -3.79 -4.82 -3.88
N CYS A 100 -4.89 -5.55 -3.82
CA CYS A 100 -5.06 -6.82 -4.54
C CYS A 100 -4.97 -6.63 -6.06
N LEU A 101 -5.62 -5.59 -6.62
CA LEU A 101 -5.55 -5.28 -8.06
C LEU A 101 -4.12 -4.94 -8.52
N TYR A 102 -3.32 -4.34 -7.65
CA TYR A 102 -1.91 -4.02 -7.93
C TYR A 102 -0.95 -5.12 -7.48
N ASN A 103 -1.45 -6.33 -7.27
CA ASN A 103 -0.64 -7.49 -6.87
C ASN A 103 0.23 -7.24 -5.63
N LYS A 104 -0.30 -6.49 -4.65
CA LYS A 104 0.37 -6.25 -3.38
C LYS A 104 -0.17 -7.22 -2.34
N THR A 105 0.72 -7.89 -1.64
CA THR A 105 0.36 -8.88 -0.62
C THR A 105 -0.06 -8.20 0.67
N VAL A 106 -1.34 -8.33 1.03
CA VAL A 106 -1.87 -7.90 2.33
C VAL A 106 -1.91 -9.11 3.25
N GLU A 107 -1.13 -9.07 4.33
CA GLU A 107 -0.96 -10.23 5.21
C GLU A 107 -1.88 -10.26 6.43
N CYS A 108 -2.21 -9.09 6.98
CA CYS A 108 -3.09 -9.00 8.14
C CYS A 108 -3.73 -7.63 8.26
N LEU A 109 -4.73 -7.58 9.12
CA LEU A 109 -5.44 -6.38 9.52
C LEU A 109 -5.20 -6.10 11.00
N ILE A 110 -5.01 -4.84 11.39
CA ILE A 110 -4.95 -4.40 12.78
C ILE A 110 -6.17 -3.52 13.05
N CYS A 111 -7.11 -4.03 13.84
CA CYS A 111 -8.24 -3.25 14.34
C CYS A 111 -7.76 -2.40 15.51
N ASN A 112 -7.63 -1.10 15.29
CA ASN A 112 -6.95 -0.17 16.19
C ASN A 112 -7.96 0.67 16.98
N ARG A 113 -7.54 1.14 18.15
CA ARG A 113 -8.27 2.09 18.99
C ARG A 113 -9.61 1.56 19.51
N LEU A 114 -9.66 0.27 19.83
CA LEU A 114 -10.79 -0.32 20.54
C LEU A 114 -10.90 0.25 21.96
N TYR A 115 -12.10 0.55 22.38
CA TYR A 115 -12.34 0.83 23.79
C TYR A 115 -12.25 -0.48 24.57
N PRO A 116 -11.54 -0.50 25.70
CA PRO A 116 -11.50 -1.69 26.57
C PRO A 116 -12.88 -1.92 27.23
N ASP A 117 -13.22 -3.18 27.49
CA ASP A 117 -14.55 -3.55 28.04
C ASP A 117 -14.79 -3.04 29.47
N ASN A 118 -13.74 -2.63 30.19
CA ASN A 118 -13.81 -2.16 31.57
C ASN A 118 -14.05 -0.63 31.71
N VAL A 119 -14.51 0.04 30.67
CA VAL A 119 -14.88 1.47 30.75
C VAL A 119 -16.31 1.61 31.28
N ASP A 120 -16.47 2.46 32.28
CA ASP A 120 -17.77 2.69 32.95
C ASP A 120 -18.48 3.93 32.38
N GLY A 121 -19.82 3.90 32.50
CA GLY A 121 -20.71 5.01 32.12
C GLY A 121 -21.62 4.69 30.96
N ASP A 122 -22.80 5.28 30.94
CA ASP A 122 -23.82 5.02 29.91
C ASP A 122 -23.38 5.47 28.50
N TYR A 123 -22.54 6.47 28.41
CA TYR A 123 -21.94 6.89 27.15
C TYR A 123 -21.09 5.78 26.55
N PHE A 124 -20.27 5.12 27.35
CA PHE A 124 -19.40 4.05 26.88
C PHE A 124 -20.15 2.77 26.55
N LYS A 125 -21.26 2.47 27.20
CA LYS A 125 -22.10 1.31 26.85
C LYS A 125 -22.55 1.36 25.40
N ASN A 126 -23.11 2.50 24.98
CA ASN A 126 -23.53 2.69 23.59
C ASN A 126 -22.34 2.59 22.62
N LYS A 127 -21.18 3.14 23.01
CA LYS A 127 -19.96 3.07 22.20
C LYS A 127 -19.41 1.65 22.07
N LEU A 128 -19.46 0.87 23.13
CA LEU A 128 -19.06 -0.55 23.11
C LEU A 128 -20.00 -1.39 22.25
N ASP A 129 -21.32 -1.15 22.32
CA ASP A 129 -22.28 -1.87 21.48
C ASP A 129 -22.10 -1.54 19.99
N GLU A 130 -21.86 -0.27 19.67
CA GLU A 130 -21.52 0.17 18.31
C GLU A 130 -20.21 -0.45 17.84
N GLN A 131 -19.17 -0.44 18.69
CA GLN A 131 -17.87 -1.04 18.41
C GLN A 131 -17.99 -2.55 18.11
N ARG A 132 -18.77 -3.31 18.87
CA ARG A 132 -18.99 -4.74 18.63
C ARG A 132 -19.57 -4.99 17.25
N GLN A 133 -20.57 -4.19 16.82
CA GLN A 133 -21.15 -4.29 15.48
C GLN A 133 -20.11 -4.01 14.39
N TYR A 134 -19.23 -3.03 14.59
CA TYR A 134 -18.16 -2.73 13.62
C TYR A 134 -17.05 -3.80 13.62
N VAL A 135 -16.72 -4.38 14.76
CA VAL A 135 -15.77 -5.50 14.84
C VAL A 135 -16.33 -6.72 14.09
N ASP A 136 -17.61 -7.03 14.27
CA ASP A 136 -18.28 -8.11 13.53
C ASP A 136 -18.28 -7.83 12.00
N MET A 137 -18.54 -6.59 11.63
CA MET A 137 -18.45 -6.16 10.21
C MET A 137 -17.04 -6.32 9.65
N ILE A 138 -16.01 -5.96 10.41
CA ILE A 138 -14.60 -6.14 10.03
C ILE A 138 -14.28 -7.62 9.83
N HIS A 139 -14.68 -8.48 10.80
CA HIS A 139 -14.49 -9.92 10.67
C HIS A 139 -15.13 -10.46 9.39
N HIS A 140 -16.37 -10.09 9.13
CA HIS A 140 -17.10 -10.57 7.96
C HIS A 140 -16.52 -10.07 6.63
N ALA A 141 -16.04 -8.81 6.61
CA ALA A 141 -15.51 -8.18 5.39
C ALA A 141 -14.11 -8.68 5.01
N PHE A 142 -13.33 -9.12 5.98
CA PHE A 142 -11.93 -9.50 5.78
C PHE A 142 -11.63 -10.98 6.05
N ASP A 143 -12.64 -11.80 6.31
CA ASP A 143 -12.46 -13.25 6.43
C ASP A 143 -11.85 -13.84 5.12
N PRO A 144 -10.86 -14.74 5.19
CA PRO A 144 -10.21 -15.36 6.35
C PRO A 144 -8.92 -14.67 6.82
N MET A 145 -8.74 -13.37 6.57
CA MET A 145 -7.53 -12.63 6.93
C MET A 145 -7.30 -12.62 8.45
N LYS A 146 -6.04 -12.76 8.87
CA LYS A 146 -5.67 -12.60 10.28
C LYS A 146 -5.94 -11.18 10.75
N ILE A 147 -6.66 -11.04 11.85
CA ILE A 147 -6.97 -9.75 12.49
C ILE A 147 -6.32 -9.69 13.85
N PHE A 148 -5.58 -8.64 14.11
CA PHE A 148 -5.05 -8.26 15.40
C PHE A 148 -5.83 -7.09 15.98
N PHE A 149 -5.80 -6.93 17.29
CA PHE A 149 -6.56 -5.91 18.00
C PHE A 149 -5.64 -5.03 18.84
N SER A 150 -5.92 -3.73 18.83
CA SER A 150 -5.20 -2.73 19.62
C SER A 150 -6.20 -1.83 20.35
N TYR A 151 -6.04 -1.68 21.65
CA TYR A 151 -6.93 -0.89 22.48
C TYR A 151 -6.48 0.57 22.58
N GLN A 152 -7.45 1.45 22.81
CA GLN A 152 -7.22 2.85 23.04
C GLN A 152 -6.44 3.04 24.33
N MET A 153 -5.26 3.64 24.22
CA MET A 153 -4.43 3.95 25.37
C MET A 153 -4.80 5.30 25.99
N PRO A 154 -4.66 5.46 27.30
CA PRO A 154 -4.99 6.71 28.00
C PRO A 154 -4.02 7.84 27.70
N THR A 155 -2.82 7.53 27.17
CA THR A 155 -1.77 8.50 26.85
C THR A 155 -1.20 8.22 25.44
N GLU A 156 -0.52 9.20 24.87
CA GLU A 156 0.20 9.03 23.63
C GLU A 156 1.34 8.02 23.76
N MET A 157 1.51 7.21 22.70
CA MET A 157 2.53 6.16 22.63
C MET A 157 3.83 6.72 22.05
N LEU A 158 4.61 7.41 22.88
CA LEU A 158 5.88 8.03 22.52
C LEU A 158 7.03 7.35 23.25
N GLY A 159 8.10 7.10 22.50
CA GLY A 159 9.33 6.46 23.00
C GLY A 159 9.31 4.93 22.90
N PRO A 160 10.52 4.31 22.97
CA PRO A 160 10.68 2.88 22.71
C PRO A 160 9.85 2.01 23.65
N GLU A 161 9.89 2.27 24.95
CA GLU A 161 9.17 1.45 25.97
C GLU A 161 7.67 1.40 25.73
N LYS A 162 7.04 2.52 25.33
CA LYS A 162 5.62 2.56 25.02
C LYS A 162 5.30 1.86 23.69
N LEU A 163 6.21 1.95 22.71
CA LEU A 163 6.06 1.24 21.44
C LEU A 163 6.20 -0.26 21.64
N ASP A 164 7.10 -0.72 22.49
CA ASP A 164 7.22 -2.13 22.87
C ASP A 164 5.92 -2.62 23.53
N HIS A 165 5.38 -1.85 24.48
CA HIS A 165 4.08 -2.18 25.10
C HIS A 165 2.93 -2.23 24.08
N LEU A 166 2.92 -1.34 23.09
CA LEU A 166 1.94 -1.39 21.99
C LEU A 166 2.11 -2.65 21.14
N ALA A 167 3.36 -3.02 20.86
CA ALA A 167 3.66 -4.23 20.10
C ALA A 167 3.18 -5.49 20.86
N ASP A 168 3.47 -5.58 22.15
CA ASP A 168 3.00 -6.67 23.01
C ASP A 168 1.47 -6.75 23.04
N MET A 169 0.79 -5.59 23.10
CA MET A 169 -0.68 -5.53 23.07
C MET A 169 -1.25 -6.06 21.75
N ILE A 170 -0.61 -5.73 20.60
CA ILE A 170 -1.09 -6.12 19.27
C ILE A 170 -0.77 -7.59 19.00
N TYR A 171 0.44 -8.02 19.26
CA TYR A 171 0.95 -9.32 18.83
C TYR A 171 0.93 -10.39 19.93
N GLY A 172 0.96 -10.00 21.22
CA GLY A 172 1.05 -10.93 22.34
C GLY A 172 2.26 -11.86 22.19
N ASP A 173 2.01 -13.15 22.28
CA ASP A 173 3.03 -14.19 22.09
C ASP A 173 3.33 -14.48 20.60
N THR A 174 2.70 -13.76 19.68
CA THR A 174 2.90 -13.96 18.25
C THR A 174 4.14 -13.22 17.78
N ASP A 175 5.06 -13.92 17.09
CA ASP A 175 6.21 -13.27 16.46
C ASP A 175 5.74 -12.29 15.38
N PRO A 176 6.01 -10.97 15.52
CA PRO A 176 5.58 -9.97 14.55
C PRO A 176 6.29 -10.10 13.20
N THR A 177 7.36 -10.89 13.10
CA THR A 177 8.04 -11.19 11.83
C THR A 177 7.38 -12.31 11.02
N THR A 178 6.40 -13.01 11.63
CA THR A 178 5.64 -14.05 10.93
C THR A 178 4.84 -13.43 9.79
N ILE A 179 5.05 -13.94 8.58
CA ILE A 179 4.30 -13.53 7.39
C ILE A 179 3.04 -14.36 7.30
N TYR A 180 1.88 -13.71 7.39
CA TYR A 180 0.55 -14.32 7.25
C TYR A 180 0.03 -14.25 5.80
N ALA A 181 0.92 -14.09 4.82
CA ALA A 181 0.55 -13.92 3.44
C ALA A 181 -0.31 -15.10 2.97
N GLN A 182 -1.58 -14.82 2.75
CA GLN A 182 -2.41 -15.70 1.96
C GLN A 182 -2.14 -15.40 0.48
N GLU A 183 -2.21 -16.42 -0.37
CA GLU A 183 -2.17 -16.18 -1.81
C GLU A 183 -3.25 -15.16 -2.15
N SER A 184 -2.88 -14.10 -2.88
CA SER A 184 -3.84 -13.10 -3.34
C SER A 184 -5.04 -13.82 -3.96
N PRO A 185 -6.28 -13.56 -3.51
CA PRO A 185 -7.47 -14.25 -4.05
C PRO A 185 -7.72 -13.93 -5.52
N MET A 186 -6.99 -12.97 -6.08
CA MET A 186 -7.07 -12.56 -7.48
C MET A 186 -5.71 -12.76 -8.16
N ARG A 187 -5.49 -13.92 -8.75
CA ARG A 187 -4.50 -14.09 -9.82
C ARG A 187 -5.26 -13.91 -11.14
N PHE A 188 -4.98 -12.81 -11.84
CA PHE A 188 -5.39 -12.63 -13.23
C PHE A 188 -4.37 -13.25 -14.18
#